data_59e27fdf9e2122d1b8ce69ee91b4ad37
#
_entry.id   59e27fdf9e2122d1b8ce69ee91b4ad37
#
_cell.length_a   1.000
_cell.length_b   1.000
_cell.length_c   1.000
_cell.angle_alpha   90.00
_cell.angle_beta   90.00
_cell.angle_gamma   90.00
#
_symmetry.space_group_name_H-M   'P 1'
#
loop_
_entity.id
_entity.type
_entity.pdbx_description
1 polymer ?
#
loop_
_entity_poly.entity_id
_entity_poly.type
_entity_poly.pdbx_seq_one_letter_code
_entity_poly.pdbx_strand_id
1 'polypeptide(L)'
;MIRLYFQQALYHLRENPIITWVSVLGTALAICMIMVLVITFQVRLVDCEPEVNRSRCLYISKMHLQGKENKEWNTYSSCSPAFMKECVQPLPEVEACTAFVPAGVALVSMPDGTNSVKVDAMETDPGFWKVFQMQFVAGRGFDDSDRGGDVSAIVISASVARKLFGTT
;
A
#
# COMPACT_ATOMS: atom_id res chain seq x y z
N MET A 1 -13.82 -16.00 -49.19
CA MET A 1 -14.86 -15.06 -48.75
C MET A 1 -14.35 -14.05 -47.72
N ILE A 2 -13.67 -14.42 -46.63
CA ILE A 2 -13.17 -13.49 -45.58
C ILE A 2 -12.29 -12.37 -46.13
N ARG A 3 -11.40 -12.67 -47.09
CA ARG A 3 -10.50 -11.69 -47.71
C ARG A 3 -11.26 -10.56 -48.45
N LEU A 4 -12.39 -10.89 -49.07
CA LEU A 4 -13.25 -9.95 -49.82
C LEU A 4 -13.96 -8.99 -48.84
N TYR A 5 -14.48 -9.50 -47.72
CA TYR A 5 -15.09 -8.67 -46.66
C TYR A 5 -14.08 -7.73 -46.02
N PHE A 6 -12.84 -8.21 -45.81
CA PHE A 6 -11.78 -7.39 -45.24
C PHE A 6 -11.36 -6.23 -46.19
N GLN A 7 -11.26 -6.51 -47.48
CA GLN A 7 -10.98 -5.47 -48.49
C GLN A 7 -12.09 -4.43 -48.57
N GLN A 8 -13.33 -4.87 -48.51
CA GLN A 8 -14.53 -4.02 -48.57
C GLN A 8 -14.62 -3.15 -47.31
N ALA A 9 -14.31 -3.71 -46.13
CA ALA A 9 -14.24 -2.94 -44.86
C ALA A 9 -13.16 -1.87 -44.94
N LEU A 10 -11.95 -2.20 -45.41
CA LEU A 10 -10.85 -1.24 -45.57
C LEU A 10 -11.21 -0.12 -46.57
N TYR A 11 -11.94 -0.41 -47.62
CA TYR A 11 -12.43 0.59 -48.57
C TYR A 11 -13.38 1.58 -47.94
N HIS A 12 -14.40 1.08 -47.18
CA HIS A 12 -15.34 1.93 -46.44
C HIS A 12 -14.68 2.79 -45.36
N LEU A 13 -13.65 2.28 -44.72
CA LEU A 13 -12.86 3.06 -43.75
C LEU A 13 -12.12 4.26 -44.40
N ARG A 14 -11.72 4.11 -45.66
CA ARG A 14 -11.08 5.18 -46.45
C ARG A 14 -12.08 6.20 -47.01
N GLU A 15 -13.26 5.80 -47.36
CA GLU A 15 -14.30 6.71 -47.91
C GLU A 15 -14.81 7.71 -46.84
N ASN A 16 -14.90 7.29 -45.57
CA ASN A 16 -15.48 8.09 -44.51
C ASN A 16 -14.48 8.26 -43.33
N PRO A 17 -13.42 9.06 -43.48
CA PRO A 17 -12.35 9.16 -42.50
C PRO A 17 -12.83 9.69 -41.14
N ILE A 18 -13.80 10.60 -41.10
CA ILE A 18 -14.32 11.18 -39.86
C ILE A 18 -15.04 10.12 -39.01
N ILE A 19 -15.92 9.32 -39.63
CA ILE A 19 -16.67 8.27 -38.97
C ILE A 19 -15.69 7.20 -38.43
N THR A 20 -14.68 6.88 -39.23
CA THR A 20 -13.62 5.94 -38.88
C THR A 20 -12.85 6.42 -37.64
N TRP A 21 -12.41 7.66 -37.62
CA TRP A 21 -11.70 8.22 -36.48
C TRP A 21 -12.54 8.24 -35.20
N VAL A 22 -13.82 8.63 -35.32
CA VAL A 22 -14.74 8.65 -34.17
C VAL A 22 -14.94 7.22 -33.63
N SER A 23 -15.12 6.23 -34.50
CA SER A 23 -15.30 4.84 -34.10
C SER A 23 -14.04 4.26 -33.45
N VAL A 24 -12.85 4.51 -34.02
CA VAL A 24 -11.58 4.03 -33.48
C VAL A 24 -11.29 4.69 -32.12
N LEU A 25 -11.46 6.02 -32.02
CA LEU A 25 -11.27 6.71 -30.75
C LEU A 25 -12.26 6.26 -29.68
N GLY A 26 -13.53 6.08 -30.05
CA GLY A 26 -14.55 5.59 -29.13
C GLY A 26 -14.26 4.19 -28.60
N THR A 27 -13.88 3.27 -29.48
CA THR A 27 -13.52 1.90 -29.06
C THR A 27 -12.22 1.88 -28.24
N ALA A 28 -11.22 2.65 -28.62
CA ALA A 28 -9.97 2.76 -27.86
C ALA A 28 -10.22 3.32 -26.46
N LEU A 29 -11.03 4.37 -26.34
CA LEU A 29 -11.39 4.96 -25.05
C LEU A 29 -12.17 3.95 -24.19
N ALA A 30 -13.11 3.22 -24.76
CA ALA A 30 -13.88 2.19 -24.04
C ALA A 30 -12.95 1.08 -23.48
N ILE A 31 -12.01 0.60 -24.30
CA ILE A 31 -11.03 -0.41 -23.88
C ILE A 31 -10.13 0.14 -22.75
N CYS A 32 -9.63 1.37 -22.90
CA CYS A 32 -8.82 2.01 -21.85
C CYS A 32 -9.59 2.12 -20.53
N MET A 33 -10.85 2.53 -20.56
CA MET A 33 -11.69 2.63 -19.35
C MET A 33 -11.90 1.26 -18.69
N ILE A 34 -12.18 0.23 -19.48
CA ILE A 34 -12.32 -1.14 -18.96
C ILE A 34 -11.01 -1.61 -18.33
N MET A 35 -9.86 -1.37 -18.99
CA MET A 35 -8.56 -1.74 -18.43
C MET A 35 -8.26 -1.01 -17.12
N VAL A 36 -8.54 0.28 -17.03
CA VAL A 36 -8.38 1.06 -15.79
C VAL A 36 -9.25 0.49 -14.67
N LEU A 37 -10.50 0.14 -14.96
CA LEU A 37 -11.38 -0.51 -13.98
C LEU A 37 -10.81 -1.86 -13.51
N VAL A 38 -10.41 -2.72 -14.44
CA VAL A 38 -9.85 -4.05 -14.12
C VAL A 38 -8.59 -3.90 -13.27
N ILE A 39 -7.66 -3.02 -13.66
CA ILE A 39 -6.44 -2.78 -12.89
C ILE A 39 -6.76 -2.24 -11.49
N THR A 40 -7.71 -1.30 -11.39
CA THR A 40 -8.12 -0.74 -10.10
C THR A 40 -8.73 -1.81 -9.19
N PHE A 41 -9.55 -2.70 -9.74
CA PHE A 41 -10.10 -3.83 -9.00
C PHE A 41 -9.01 -4.83 -8.58
N GLN A 42 -8.10 -5.17 -9.49
CA GLN A 42 -6.99 -6.08 -9.18
C GLN A 42 -6.10 -5.52 -8.07
N VAL A 43 -5.69 -4.26 -8.17
CA VAL A 43 -4.84 -3.62 -7.16
C VAL A 43 -5.52 -3.55 -5.78
N ARG A 44 -6.85 -3.48 -5.73
CA ARG A 44 -7.59 -3.39 -4.46
C ARG A 44 -7.96 -4.74 -3.83
N LEU A 45 -8.14 -5.77 -4.64
CA LEU A 45 -8.72 -7.04 -4.17
C LEU A 45 -7.75 -8.22 -4.23
N VAL A 46 -6.70 -8.13 -5.03
CA VAL A 46 -5.73 -9.23 -5.15
C VAL A 46 -4.64 -9.06 -4.11
N ASP A 47 -4.34 -10.13 -3.41
CA ASP A 47 -3.23 -10.20 -2.47
C ASP A 47 -1.91 -9.99 -3.21
N CYS A 48 -1.11 -9.04 -2.75
CA CYS A 48 0.18 -8.65 -3.32
C CYS A 48 1.23 -8.64 -2.22
N GLU A 49 2.43 -9.15 -2.47
CA GLU A 49 3.54 -8.96 -1.53
C GLU A 49 3.82 -7.45 -1.31
N PRO A 50 3.97 -7.00 -0.06
CA PRO A 50 4.03 -7.73 1.22
C PRO A 50 2.67 -7.99 1.88
N GLU A 51 1.56 -7.56 1.29
CA GLU A 51 0.20 -7.68 1.82
C GLU A 51 -0.46 -8.99 1.35
N VAL A 52 0.11 -10.13 1.74
CA VAL A 52 -0.36 -11.47 1.33
C VAL A 52 -1.77 -11.77 1.83
N ASN A 53 -2.19 -11.13 2.91
CA ASN A 53 -3.51 -11.33 3.52
C ASN A 53 -4.45 -10.14 3.31
N ARG A 54 -4.28 -9.39 2.24
CA ARG A 54 -5.05 -8.15 1.98
C ARG A 54 -6.55 -8.37 1.98
N SER A 55 -7.01 -9.47 1.43
CA SER A 55 -8.43 -9.87 1.39
C SER A 55 -9.04 -10.09 2.79
N ARG A 56 -8.19 -10.34 3.81
CA ARG A 56 -8.57 -10.57 5.21
C ARG A 56 -8.22 -9.40 6.13
N CYS A 57 -7.53 -8.38 5.62
CA CYS A 57 -7.12 -7.22 6.40
C CYS A 57 -8.20 -6.14 6.40
N LEU A 58 -8.46 -5.58 7.57
CA LEU A 58 -9.30 -4.40 7.75
C LEU A 58 -8.41 -3.20 8.09
N TYR A 59 -8.55 -2.13 7.32
CA TYR A 59 -7.81 -0.88 7.52
C TYR A 59 -8.69 0.14 8.21
N ILE A 60 -8.38 0.48 9.47
CA ILE A 60 -9.08 1.49 10.22
C ILE A 60 -8.41 2.84 9.97
N SER A 61 -8.98 3.64 9.08
CA SER A 61 -8.42 4.94 8.71
C SER A 61 -9.08 6.13 9.43
N LYS A 62 -10.27 5.92 9.99
CA LYS A 62 -11.04 6.96 10.68
C LYS A 62 -11.80 6.36 11.84
N MET A 63 -11.90 7.13 12.92
CA MET A 63 -12.69 6.79 14.10
C MET A 63 -13.66 7.93 14.39
N HIS A 64 -14.93 7.58 14.58
CA HIS A 64 -15.96 8.52 15.00
C HIS A 64 -16.31 8.24 16.46
N LEU A 65 -16.08 9.20 17.32
CA LEU A 65 -16.42 9.09 18.75
C LEU A 65 -17.49 10.10 19.09
N GLN A 66 -18.51 9.65 19.80
CA GLN A 66 -19.53 10.53 20.36
C GLN A 66 -19.19 10.87 21.81
N GLY A 67 -19.09 12.14 22.11
CA GLY A 67 -18.89 12.63 23.46
C GLY A 67 -20.08 12.26 24.37
N LYS A 68 -19.77 11.79 25.57
CA LYS A 68 -20.80 11.35 26.52
C LYS A 68 -21.70 12.48 27.00
N GLU A 69 -21.15 13.69 27.08
CA GLU A 69 -21.86 14.89 27.59
C GLU A 69 -22.52 15.70 26.49
N ASN A 70 -21.82 15.94 25.38
CA ASN A 70 -22.26 16.88 24.35
C ASN A 70 -22.99 16.24 23.17
N LYS A 71 -23.05 14.90 23.09
CA LYS A 71 -23.62 14.14 21.97
C LYS A 71 -23.10 14.55 20.59
N GLU A 72 -22.02 15.32 20.54
CA GLU A 72 -21.35 15.70 19.30
C GLU A 72 -20.44 14.58 18.79
N TRP A 73 -20.44 14.37 17.49
CA TRP A 73 -19.57 13.39 16.85
C TRP A 73 -18.24 14.06 16.49
N ASN A 74 -17.17 13.53 17.07
CA ASN A 74 -15.82 13.94 16.71
C ASN A 74 -15.20 12.88 15.80
N THR A 75 -14.64 13.34 14.68
CA THR A 75 -13.98 12.48 13.71
C THR A 75 -12.46 12.59 13.89
N TYR A 76 -11.83 11.47 14.12
CA TYR A 76 -10.38 11.35 14.23
C TYR A 76 -9.85 10.61 13.00
N SER A 77 -8.78 11.11 12.41
CA SER A 77 -8.10 10.50 11.25
C SER A 77 -7.12 9.38 11.63
N SER A 78 -7.10 9.01 12.90
CA SER A 78 -6.26 7.94 13.43
C SER A 78 -7.01 7.17 14.51
N CYS A 79 -6.57 5.96 14.78
CA CYS A 79 -7.06 5.12 15.87
C CYS A 79 -6.03 5.11 16.99
N SER A 80 -6.51 5.25 18.23
CA SER A 80 -5.62 5.17 19.39
C SER A 80 -5.03 3.77 19.54
N PRO A 81 -3.71 3.62 19.80
CA PRO A 81 -3.10 2.33 20.09
C PRO A 81 -3.75 1.61 21.29
N ALA A 82 -4.20 2.36 22.31
CA ALA A 82 -4.93 1.80 23.44
C ALA A 82 -6.24 1.16 23.01
N PHE A 83 -7.02 1.83 22.15
CA PHE A 83 -8.25 1.27 21.61
C PHE A 83 -7.99 -0.02 20.82
N MET A 84 -6.95 -0.06 20.01
CA MET A 84 -6.58 -1.27 19.27
C MET A 84 -6.26 -2.43 20.21
N LYS A 85 -5.49 -2.17 21.27
CA LYS A 85 -5.06 -3.18 22.23
C LYS A 85 -6.20 -3.67 23.13
N GLU A 86 -7.07 -2.77 23.58
CA GLU A 86 -8.11 -3.09 24.56
C GLU A 86 -9.41 -3.55 23.91
N CYS A 87 -9.76 -3.04 22.73
CA CYS A 87 -11.05 -3.29 22.10
C CYS A 87 -10.96 -4.19 20.87
N VAL A 88 -9.90 -4.10 20.09
CA VAL A 88 -9.79 -4.83 18.81
C VAL A 88 -9.03 -6.16 18.98
N GLN A 89 -7.86 -6.11 19.60
CA GLN A 89 -7.02 -7.29 19.77
C GLN A 89 -7.67 -8.46 20.54
N PRO A 90 -8.55 -8.23 21.56
CA PRO A 90 -9.20 -9.33 22.27
C PRO A 90 -10.33 -10.02 21.50
N LEU A 91 -10.72 -9.50 20.32
CA LEU A 91 -11.80 -10.12 19.53
C LEU A 91 -11.34 -11.46 18.96
N PRO A 92 -12.14 -12.52 19.07
CA PRO A 92 -11.77 -13.87 18.65
C PRO A 92 -11.57 -14.00 17.12
N GLU A 93 -12.14 -13.07 16.35
CA GLU A 93 -12.01 -13.01 14.91
C GLU A 93 -10.71 -12.32 14.45
N VAL A 94 -9.97 -11.68 15.38
CA VAL A 94 -8.75 -10.94 15.08
C VAL A 94 -7.53 -11.80 15.37
N GLU A 95 -6.84 -12.24 14.33
CA GLU A 95 -5.61 -13.04 14.46
C GLU A 95 -4.40 -12.19 14.85
N ALA A 96 -4.28 -11.00 14.27
CA ALA A 96 -3.24 -10.04 14.56
C ALA A 96 -3.71 -8.62 14.27
N CYS A 97 -3.22 -7.66 15.02
CA CYS A 97 -3.43 -6.25 14.73
C CYS A 97 -2.11 -5.49 14.84
N THR A 98 -1.99 -4.41 14.10
CA THR A 98 -0.84 -3.51 14.13
C THR A 98 -1.28 -2.07 13.94
N ALA A 99 -0.55 -1.18 14.54
CA ALA A 99 -0.67 0.25 14.30
C ALA A 99 0.62 0.76 13.66
N PHE A 100 0.49 1.59 12.65
CA PHE A 100 1.64 2.27 12.05
C PHE A 100 1.32 3.75 11.83
N VAL A 101 2.33 4.58 12.00
CA VAL A 101 2.22 6.03 11.84
C VAL A 101 3.37 6.50 10.94
N PRO A 102 3.07 7.24 9.86
CA PRO A 102 4.11 7.88 9.07
C PRO A 102 4.90 8.87 9.95
N ALA A 103 6.19 8.65 10.11
CA ALA A 103 7.09 9.54 10.85
C ALA A 103 7.68 10.66 9.96
N GLY A 104 7.34 10.65 8.66
CA GLY A 104 7.83 11.61 7.69
C GLY A 104 9.24 11.31 7.19
N VAL A 105 9.91 12.33 6.66
CA VAL A 105 11.26 12.19 6.11
C VAL A 105 12.29 12.22 7.22
N ALA A 106 13.02 11.13 7.39
CA ALA A 106 14.14 11.01 8.32
C ALA A 106 15.48 11.01 7.56
N LEU A 107 16.52 11.50 8.20
CA LEU A 107 17.89 11.38 7.71
C LEU A 107 18.58 10.23 8.46
N VAL A 108 18.89 9.18 7.74
CA VAL A 108 19.65 8.05 8.27
C VAL A 108 21.09 8.19 7.86
N SER A 109 22.01 8.18 8.82
CA SER A 109 23.45 8.30 8.59
C SER A 109 24.22 7.21 9.31
N MET A 110 25.38 6.88 8.79
CA MET A 110 26.35 6.02 9.48
C MET A 110 26.87 6.72 10.74
N PRO A 111 27.27 5.99 11.78
CA PRO A 111 27.82 6.57 13.02
C PRO A 111 29.06 7.45 12.79
N ASP A 112 29.81 7.16 11.75
CA ASP A 112 30.99 7.91 11.30
C ASP A 112 30.65 9.17 10.47
N GLY A 113 29.36 9.37 10.14
CA GLY A 113 28.89 10.50 9.36
C GLY A 113 29.22 10.45 7.85
N THR A 114 29.83 9.37 7.37
CA THR A 114 30.32 9.28 5.98
C THR A 114 29.21 9.22 4.95
N ASN A 115 28.13 8.50 5.24
CA ASN A 115 27.01 8.35 4.34
C ASN A 115 25.70 8.77 5.01
N SER A 116 24.91 9.58 4.34
CA SER A 116 23.57 9.94 4.80
C SER A 116 22.54 9.82 3.69
N VAL A 117 21.39 9.27 4.01
CA VAL A 117 20.29 9.05 3.07
C VAL A 117 19.00 9.57 3.66
N LYS A 118 18.26 10.36 2.90
CA LYS A 118 16.88 10.73 3.25
C LYS A 118 15.94 9.58 2.92
N VAL A 119 15.15 9.19 3.88
CA VAL A 119 14.19 8.08 3.77
C VAL A 119 12.84 8.50 4.33
N ASP A 120 11.78 7.94 3.80
CA ASP A 120 10.47 8.00 4.43
C ASP A 120 10.46 6.99 5.58
N ALA A 121 10.24 7.49 6.79
CA ALA A 121 10.22 6.69 8.00
C ALA A 121 8.78 6.42 8.44
N MET A 122 8.59 5.29 9.09
CA MET A 122 7.32 4.85 9.65
C MET A 122 7.59 4.22 11.01
N GLU A 123 6.81 4.63 12.00
CA GLU A 123 6.80 3.98 13.31
C GLU A 123 5.74 2.87 13.30
N THR A 124 6.09 1.72 13.85
CA THR A 124 5.18 0.58 13.92
C THR A 124 5.48 -0.28 15.14
N ASP A 125 4.55 -1.17 15.46
CA ASP A 125 4.67 -2.16 16.52
C ASP A 125 5.13 -3.54 15.98
N PRO A 126 5.52 -4.50 16.84
CA PRO A 126 5.91 -5.84 16.42
C PRO A 126 4.82 -6.64 15.70
N GLY A 127 3.55 -6.27 15.88
CA GLY A 127 2.41 -6.87 15.17
C GLY A 127 2.50 -6.68 13.66
N PHE A 128 3.20 -5.64 13.23
CA PHE A 128 3.41 -5.32 11.82
C PHE A 128 3.98 -6.50 11.02
N TRP A 129 4.95 -7.21 11.58
CA TRP A 129 5.61 -8.34 10.92
C TRP A 129 4.71 -9.57 10.81
N LYS A 130 3.68 -9.66 11.67
CA LYS A 130 2.67 -10.73 11.62
C LYS A 130 1.60 -10.44 10.58
N VAL A 131 1.19 -9.18 10.47
CA VAL A 131 0.17 -8.74 9.51
C VAL A 131 0.75 -8.68 8.09
N PHE A 132 1.94 -8.06 7.96
CA PHE A 132 2.65 -7.92 6.69
C PHE A 132 3.81 -8.92 6.66
N GLN A 133 3.70 -9.94 5.83
CA GLN A 133 4.70 -10.99 5.69
C GLN A 133 5.89 -10.51 4.86
N MET A 134 6.70 -9.63 5.45
CA MET A 134 7.88 -9.10 4.78
C MET A 134 9.01 -10.11 4.72
N GLN A 135 9.69 -10.18 3.58
CA GLN A 135 10.89 -11.00 3.43
C GLN A 135 12.12 -10.22 3.91
N PHE A 136 12.85 -10.79 4.88
CA PHE A 136 14.09 -10.23 5.38
C PHE A 136 15.26 -10.78 4.58
N VAL A 137 16.05 -9.90 3.97
CA VAL A 137 17.30 -10.28 3.29
C VAL A 137 18.38 -10.61 4.31
N ALA A 138 18.41 -9.88 5.43
CA ALA A 138 19.31 -10.12 6.55
C ALA A 138 18.63 -9.65 7.84
N GLY A 139 18.96 -10.28 8.97
CA GLY A 139 18.41 -9.94 10.27
C GLY A 139 16.97 -10.46 10.46
N ARG A 140 16.20 -9.76 11.29
CA ARG A 140 14.82 -10.08 11.65
C ARG A 140 14.00 -8.79 11.90
N GLY A 141 12.69 -8.94 11.94
CA GLY A 141 11.82 -7.91 12.50
C GLY A 141 12.09 -7.73 14.00
N PHE A 142 11.86 -6.54 14.51
CA PHE A 142 11.92 -6.29 15.94
C PHE A 142 10.71 -6.91 16.65
N ASP A 143 10.90 -7.26 17.92
CA ASP A 143 9.89 -7.82 18.81
C ASP A 143 9.80 -7.04 20.14
N ASP A 144 8.96 -7.49 21.05
CA ASP A 144 8.77 -6.80 22.33
C ASP A 144 10.02 -6.84 23.22
N SER A 145 10.97 -7.75 23.00
CA SER A 145 12.24 -7.79 23.73
C SER A 145 13.20 -6.68 23.30
N ASP A 146 13.01 -6.12 22.12
CA ASP A 146 13.79 -4.98 21.62
C ASP A 146 13.30 -3.63 22.22
N ARG A 147 12.19 -3.66 22.99
CA ARG A 147 11.70 -2.49 23.73
C ARG A 147 12.39 -2.36 25.06
N GLY A 148 12.83 -1.16 25.39
CA GLY A 148 13.37 -0.85 26.73
C GLY A 148 14.89 -0.89 26.84
N GLY A 149 15.62 -1.05 25.73
CA GLY A 149 17.05 -0.79 25.68
C GLY A 149 17.37 0.68 25.39
N ASP A 150 18.62 1.09 25.63
CA ASP A 150 19.12 2.41 25.26
C ASP A 150 19.19 2.63 23.74
N VAL A 151 18.96 1.59 22.96
CA VAL A 151 19.04 1.59 21.49
C VAL A 151 17.74 1.10 20.90
N SER A 152 17.14 1.90 20.03
CA SER A 152 15.94 1.50 19.27
C SER A 152 16.30 0.62 18.09
N ALA A 153 15.58 -0.49 17.92
CA ALA A 153 15.73 -1.35 16.76
C ALA A 153 15.11 -0.69 15.53
N ILE A 154 15.82 -0.72 14.42
CA ILE A 154 15.40 -0.15 13.15
C ILE A 154 15.48 -1.23 12.06
N VAL A 155 14.46 -1.31 11.24
CA VAL A 155 14.45 -2.13 10.02
C VAL A 155 14.50 -1.20 8.83
N ILE A 156 15.44 -1.42 7.94
CA ILE A 156 15.65 -0.61 6.73
C ILE A 156 15.40 -1.44 5.48
N SER A 157 14.93 -0.80 4.41
CA SER A 157 14.77 -1.49 3.13
C SER A 157 16.12 -1.86 2.51
N ALA A 158 16.16 -2.92 1.70
CA ALA A 158 17.38 -3.36 1.01
C ALA A 158 17.98 -2.24 0.11
N SER A 159 17.15 -1.36 -0.43
CA SER A 159 17.60 -0.22 -1.23
C SER A 159 18.33 0.84 -0.38
N VAL A 160 17.86 1.09 0.84
CA VAL A 160 18.50 1.99 1.81
C VAL A 160 19.78 1.37 2.33
N ALA A 161 19.77 0.07 2.65
CA ALA A 161 20.97 -0.65 3.07
C ALA A 161 22.10 -0.57 2.02
N ARG A 162 21.77 -0.77 0.74
CA ARG A 162 22.74 -0.60 -0.36
C ARG A 162 23.35 0.80 -0.43
N LYS A 163 22.53 1.83 -0.23
CA LYS A 163 23.00 3.23 -0.26
C LYS A 163 23.88 3.59 0.93
N LEU A 164 23.58 3.03 2.11
CA LEU A 164 24.35 3.30 3.33
C LEU A 164 25.65 2.51 3.39
N PHE A 165 25.59 1.20 3.13
CA PHE A 165 26.71 0.28 3.32
C PHE A 165 27.49 -0.03 2.04
N GLY A 166 27.00 0.38 0.86
CA GLY A 166 27.71 0.18 -0.42
C GLY A 166 27.72 -1.25 -0.95
N THR A 167 27.16 -2.21 -0.20
CA THR A 167 27.10 -3.65 -0.60
C THR A 167 25.77 -4.25 -0.17
N THR A 168 25.34 -5.25 -0.92
CA THR A 168 24.27 -6.20 -0.54
C THR A 168 24.90 -7.42 0.10
#